data_477b92bb1149eff78bf58eaa6651198e
#
_entry.id   477b92bb1149eff78bf58eaa6651198e
#
_cell.length_a   1.000
_cell.length_b   1.000
_cell.length_c   1.000
_cell.angle_alpha   90.00
_cell.angle_beta   90.00
_cell.angle_gamma   90.00
#
_symmetry.space_group_name_H-M   'P 1'
#
loop_
_entity.id
_entity.type
_entity.pdbx_description
1 polymer ?
#
loop_
_entity_poly.entity_id
_entity_poly.type
_entity_poly.pdbx_seq_one_letter_code
_entity_poly.pdbx_strand_id
1 'polypeptide(L)'
;MDNIKFTEEDNKAVEWCEINYPEMTTEYKKIMMEQYIMFCKKHRNYGCGNINEGTKLHTDNDVKLALTGLWFRLNDKIQRLKQLVILGEPDTVGESVQDTFQDMSIYGIIAQLVQQNKFK
;
A
#
# COMPACT_ATOMS: atom_id res chain seq x y z
N MET A 1 2.46 16.05 -4.59
CA MET A 1 3.85 15.69 -4.25
C MET A 1 4.70 16.92 -3.93
N ASP A 2 4.10 18.07 -3.98
CA ASP A 2 4.81 19.35 -3.91
C ASP A 2 5.28 19.73 -2.51
N ASN A 3 4.84 18.99 -1.48
CA ASN A 3 5.14 19.31 -0.09
C ASN A 3 6.27 18.47 0.51
N ILE A 4 6.89 17.60 -0.29
CA ILE A 4 8.01 16.79 0.18
C ILE A 4 9.28 17.64 0.11
N LYS A 5 9.86 17.88 1.29
CA LYS A 5 11.13 18.59 1.38
C LYS A 5 12.23 17.58 1.58
N PHE A 6 13.17 17.54 0.66
CA PHE A 6 14.34 16.70 0.77
C PHE A 6 15.48 17.46 1.47
N THR A 7 16.13 16.79 2.41
CA THR A 7 17.39 17.26 2.95
C THR A 7 18.49 17.04 1.92
N GLU A 8 19.65 17.63 2.16
CA GLU A 8 20.82 17.38 1.30
C GLU A 8 21.18 15.90 1.28
N GLU A 9 21.09 15.23 2.42
CA GLU A 9 21.37 13.79 2.52
C GLU A 9 20.35 12.95 1.75
N ASP A 10 19.07 13.33 1.80
CA ASP A 10 18.03 12.67 1.01
C ASP A 10 18.33 12.75 -0.49
N ASN A 11 18.69 13.95 -0.96
CA ASN A 11 19.02 14.17 -2.36
C ASN A 11 20.25 13.35 -2.79
N LYS A 12 21.26 13.27 -1.94
CA LYS A 12 22.46 12.46 -2.23
C LYS A 12 22.13 10.98 -2.34
N ALA A 13 21.29 10.46 -1.45
CA ALA A 13 20.88 9.06 -1.46
C ALA A 13 20.11 8.72 -2.73
N VAL A 14 19.13 9.57 -3.11
CA VAL A 14 18.34 9.38 -4.32
C VAL A 14 19.23 9.43 -5.56
N GLU A 15 20.06 10.44 -5.68
CA GLU A 15 20.98 10.60 -6.80
C GLU A 15 21.91 9.41 -6.93
N TRP A 16 22.48 8.95 -5.82
CA TRP A 16 23.36 7.79 -5.83
C TRP A 16 22.65 6.54 -6.38
N CYS A 17 21.43 6.27 -5.92
CA CYS A 17 20.64 5.13 -6.40
C CYS A 17 20.31 5.27 -7.88
N GLU A 18 19.91 6.46 -8.32
CA GLU A 18 19.50 6.68 -9.70
C GLU A 18 20.69 6.58 -10.66
N ILE A 19 21.87 6.96 -10.23
CA ILE A 19 23.11 6.81 -11.02
C ILE A 19 23.55 5.36 -11.08
N ASN A 20 23.55 4.66 -9.95
CA ASN A 20 24.10 3.31 -9.86
C ASN A 20 23.11 2.23 -10.24
N TYR A 21 21.79 2.46 -10.09
CA TYR A 21 20.74 1.49 -10.36
C TYR A 21 19.58 2.13 -11.12
N PRO A 22 19.82 2.64 -12.34
CA PRO A 22 18.80 3.40 -13.07
C PRO A 22 17.57 2.58 -13.46
N GLU A 23 17.72 1.31 -13.81
CA GLU A 23 16.59 0.46 -14.17
C GLU A 23 15.70 0.20 -12.95
N MET A 24 16.30 -0.11 -11.80
CA MET A 24 15.57 -0.37 -10.57
C MET A 24 14.78 0.87 -10.11
N THR A 25 15.41 2.03 -10.10
CA THR A 25 14.76 3.25 -9.63
C THR A 25 13.65 3.71 -10.57
N THR A 26 13.83 3.54 -11.88
CA THR A 26 12.79 3.85 -12.86
C THR A 26 11.58 2.94 -12.66
N GLU A 27 11.79 1.64 -12.50
CA GLU A 27 10.71 0.69 -12.28
C GLU A 27 10.02 0.91 -10.94
N TYR A 28 10.78 1.25 -9.90
CA TYR A 28 10.21 1.57 -8.59
C TYR A 28 9.19 2.72 -8.69
N LYS A 29 9.57 3.80 -9.36
CA LYS A 29 8.68 4.96 -9.56
C LYS A 29 7.44 4.59 -10.37
N LYS A 30 7.62 3.76 -11.40
CA LYS A 30 6.51 3.29 -12.23
C LYS A 30 5.52 2.48 -11.39
N ILE A 31 6.00 1.55 -10.58
CA ILE A 31 5.16 0.75 -9.69
C ILE A 31 4.40 1.64 -8.71
N MET A 32 5.07 2.61 -8.09
CA MET A 32 4.41 3.55 -7.18
C MET A 32 3.28 4.30 -7.88
N MET A 33 3.52 4.78 -9.09
CA MET A 33 2.51 5.55 -9.84
C MET A 33 1.33 4.67 -10.25
N GLU A 34 1.58 3.44 -10.69
CA GLU A 34 0.53 2.49 -11.03
C GLU A 34 -0.35 2.17 -9.82
N GLN A 35 0.26 2.00 -8.65
CA GLN A 35 -0.47 1.76 -7.41
C GLN A 35 -1.29 2.98 -6.97
N TYR A 36 -0.74 4.16 -7.13
CA TYR A 36 -1.47 5.39 -6.84
C TYR A 36 -2.72 5.51 -7.72
N ILE A 37 -2.57 5.26 -9.02
CA ILE A 37 -3.69 5.30 -9.96
C ILE A 37 -4.76 4.27 -9.56
N MET A 38 -4.34 3.04 -9.23
CA MET A 38 -5.26 1.98 -8.80
C MET A 38 -6.00 2.38 -7.52
N PHE A 39 -5.28 2.92 -6.56
CA PHE A 39 -5.88 3.44 -5.32
C PHE A 39 -6.94 4.51 -5.62
N CYS A 40 -6.62 5.47 -6.47
CA CYS A 40 -7.57 6.55 -6.82
C CYS A 40 -8.82 6.01 -7.52
N LYS A 41 -8.65 5.06 -8.45
CA LYS A 41 -9.78 4.43 -9.15
C LYS A 41 -10.69 3.71 -8.17
N LYS A 42 -10.13 2.93 -7.26
CA LYS A 42 -10.91 2.20 -6.25
C LYS A 42 -11.59 3.16 -5.28
N HIS A 43 -10.87 4.17 -4.84
CA HIS A 43 -11.43 5.16 -3.90
C HIS A 43 -12.60 5.95 -4.51
N ARG A 44 -12.50 6.27 -5.78
CA ARG A 44 -13.60 6.92 -6.50
C ARG A 44 -14.85 6.04 -6.53
N ASN A 45 -14.69 4.72 -6.63
CA ASN A 45 -15.82 3.78 -6.67
C ASN A 45 -16.37 3.44 -5.30
N TYR A 46 -15.48 3.24 -4.31
CA TYR A 46 -15.88 2.69 -3.00
C TYR A 46 -15.91 3.74 -1.90
N GLY A 47 -15.19 4.85 -2.05
CA GLY A 47 -14.96 5.76 -0.94
C GLY A 47 -14.16 5.09 0.17
N CYS A 48 -14.33 5.58 1.40
CA CYS A 48 -13.60 5.07 2.56
C CYS A 48 -14.35 3.99 3.35
N GLY A 49 -15.58 3.65 2.95
CA GLY A 49 -16.47 2.83 3.76
C GLY A 49 -15.93 1.45 4.10
N ASN A 50 -15.21 0.84 3.17
CA ASN A 50 -14.66 -0.50 3.36
C ASN A 50 -13.42 -0.53 4.28
N ILE A 51 -12.84 0.61 4.59
CA ILE A 51 -11.68 0.72 5.47
C ILE A 51 -12.07 1.25 6.84
N ASN A 52 -12.98 2.24 6.89
CA ASN A 52 -13.37 2.85 8.16
C ASN A 52 -14.32 2.00 8.99
N GLU A 53 -14.76 0.84 8.48
CA GLU A 53 -15.63 -0.12 9.17
C GLU A 53 -16.92 0.52 9.70
N GLY A 54 -17.50 1.44 8.92
CA GLY A 54 -18.74 2.12 9.27
C GLY A 54 -18.59 3.31 10.20
N THR A 55 -17.37 3.67 10.59
CA THR A 55 -17.11 4.85 11.41
C THR A 55 -16.77 6.06 10.55
N LYS A 56 -16.61 7.22 11.19
CA LYS A 56 -16.15 8.45 10.53
C LYS A 56 -14.68 8.75 10.80
N LEU A 57 -13.96 7.82 11.43
CA LEU A 57 -12.54 7.96 11.78
C LEU A 57 -12.25 9.20 12.64
N HIS A 58 -13.19 9.58 13.52
CA HIS A 58 -13.06 10.79 14.35
C HIS A 58 -12.39 10.55 15.69
N THR A 59 -12.41 9.31 16.19
CA THR A 59 -11.89 8.97 17.51
C THR A 59 -10.71 7.99 17.40
N ASP A 60 -9.93 7.90 18.45
CA ASP A 60 -8.84 6.91 18.53
C ASP A 60 -9.35 5.48 18.39
N ASN A 61 -10.54 5.19 18.95
CA ASN A 61 -11.17 3.88 18.80
C ASN A 61 -11.57 3.60 17.37
N ASP A 62 -12.05 4.59 16.62
CA ASP A 62 -12.37 4.46 15.20
C ASP A 62 -11.13 4.10 14.40
N VAL A 63 -10.03 4.82 14.66
CA VAL A 63 -8.74 4.57 14.00
C VAL A 63 -8.24 3.15 14.33
N LYS A 64 -8.31 2.76 15.58
CA LYS A 64 -7.92 1.41 16.02
C LYS A 64 -8.74 0.33 15.31
N LEU A 65 -10.04 0.54 15.16
CA LEU A 65 -10.91 -0.41 14.47
C LEU A 65 -10.50 -0.53 12.98
N ALA A 66 -10.28 0.58 12.31
CA ALA A 66 -9.84 0.59 10.91
C ALA A 66 -8.49 -0.12 10.74
N LEU A 67 -7.53 0.18 11.60
CA LEU A 67 -6.22 -0.47 11.57
C LEU A 67 -6.30 -1.97 11.87
N THR A 68 -7.20 -2.37 12.75
CA THR A 68 -7.45 -3.79 13.03
C THR A 68 -8.01 -4.51 11.80
N GLY A 69 -8.95 -3.88 11.10
CA GLY A 69 -9.48 -4.40 9.83
C GLY A 69 -8.40 -4.56 8.79
N LEU A 70 -7.51 -3.58 8.66
CA LEU A 70 -6.37 -3.65 7.76
C LEU A 70 -5.40 -4.76 8.15
N TRP A 71 -5.18 -4.96 9.46
CA TRP A 71 -4.35 -6.07 9.94
C TRP A 71 -4.90 -7.42 9.48
N PHE A 72 -6.23 -7.64 9.60
CA PHE A 72 -6.85 -8.86 9.12
C PHE A 72 -6.65 -9.05 7.62
N ARG A 73 -6.81 -8.00 6.83
CA ARG A 73 -6.60 -8.06 5.37
C ARG A 73 -5.15 -8.41 5.03
N LEU A 74 -4.20 -7.79 5.72
CA LEU A 74 -2.78 -8.10 5.54
C LEU A 74 -2.45 -9.54 5.93
N ASN A 75 -3.04 -10.02 7.04
CA ASN A 75 -2.85 -11.40 7.46
C ASN A 75 -3.35 -12.41 6.42
N ASP A 76 -4.51 -12.14 5.80
CA ASP A 76 -5.02 -12.98 4.71
C ASP A 76 -4.03 -13.02 3.54
N LYS A 77 -3.46 -11.88 3.18
CA LYS A 77 -2.45 -11.81 2.12
C LYS A 77 -1.17 -12.57 2.48
N ILE A 78 -0.74 -12.49 3.73
CA ILE A 78 0.42 -13.26 4.22
C ILE A 78 0.15 -14.75 4.11
N GLN A 79 -1.03 -15.24 4.50
CA GLN A 79 -1.39 -16.65 4.36
C GLN A 79 -1.39 -17.08 2.89
N ARG A 80 -1.89 -16.24 2.01
CA ARG A 80 -1.88 -16.51 0.58
C ARG A 80 -0.46 -16.62 0.03
N LEU A 81 0.44 -15.72 0.43
CA LEU A 81 1.85 -15.79 0.02
C LEU A 81 2.52 -17.06 0.52
N LYS A 82 2.20 -17.48 1.74
CA LYS A 82 2.71 -18.74 2.29
C LYS A 82 2.34 -19.90 1.39
N GLN A 83 1.08 -20.00 0.95
CA GLN A 83 0.63 -21.08 0.09
C GLN A 83 1.26 -21.05 -1.29
N LEU A 84 1.27 -19.87 -1.92
CA LEU A 84 1.68 -19.74 -3.32
C LEU A 84 3.19 -19.67 -3.49
N VAL A 85 3.91 -18.99 -2.60
CA VAL A 85 5.35 -18.74 -2.73
C VAL A 85 6.15 -19.77 -1.95
N ILE A 86 5.84 -19.96 -0.66
CA ILE A 86 6.65 -20.84 0.19
C ILE A 86 6.34 -22.30 -0.08
N LEU A 87 5.07 -22.65 -0.16
CA LEU A 87 4.64 -24.05 -0.41
C LEU A 87 4.51 -24.37 -1.89
N GLY A 88 4.55 -23.38 -2.76
CA GLY A 88 4.52 -23.58 -4.21
C GLY A 88 3.21 -24.13 -4.77
N GLU A 89 2.09 -23.91 -4.07
CA GLU A 89 0.80 -24.37 -4.55
C GLU A 89 0.29 -23.53 -5.72
N PRO A 90 -0.50 -24.12 -6.64
CA PRO A 90 -1.03 -23.37 -7.77
C PRO A 90 -2.11 -22.37 -7.35
N ASP A 91 -2.16 -21.23 -8.05
CA ASP A 91 -3.24 -20.26 -7.89
C ASP A 91 -4.48 -20.78 -8.62
N THR A 92 -5.55 -21.05 -7.86
CA THR A 92 -6.81 -21.56 -8.40
C THR A 92 -7.95 -20.56 -8.36
N VAL A 93 -7.69 -19.33 -7.83
CA VAL A 93 -8.73 -18.29 -7.66
C VAL A 93 -8.49 -17.05 -8.52
N GLY A 94 -7.43 -17.04 -9.32
CA GLY A 94 -7.17 -15.95 -10.27
C GLY A 94 -6.57 -14.68 -9.67
N GLU A 95 -6.09 -14.72 -8.43
CA GLU A 95 -5.35 -13.61 -7.83
C GLU A 95 -3.86 -13.94 -7.85
N SER A 96 -3.09 -13.22 -8.67
CA SER A 96 -1.66 -13.49 -8.81
C SER A 96 -0.87 -13.10 -7.56
N VAL A 97 0.35 -13.64 -7.46
CA VAL A 97 1.32 -13.22 -6.41
C VAL A 97 1.59 -11.72 -6.52
N GLN A 98 1.71 -11.21 -7.75
CA GLN A 98 1.92 -9.78 -7.97
C GLN A 98 0.76 -8.95 -7.43
N ASP A 99 -0.48 -9.36 -7.69
CA ASP A 99 -1.68 -8.68 -7.17
C ASP A 99 -1.69 -8.70 -5.64
N THR A 100 -1.27 -9.79 -5.04
CA THR A 100 -1.18 -9.92 -3.59
C THR A 100 -0.19 -8.91 -3.01
N PHE A 101 1.01 -8.80 -3.58
CA PHE A 101 1.99 -7.80 -3.15
C PHE A 101 1.50 -6.38 -3.38
N GLN A 102 0.83 -6.12 -4.49
CA GLN A 102 0.26 -4.80 -4.78
C GLN A 102 -0.77 -4.40 -3.71
N ASP A 103 -1.66 -5.32 -3.36
CA ASP A 103 -2.66 -5.07 -2.33
C ASP A 103 -2.01 -4.77 -0.97
N MET A 104 -0.99 -5.54 -0.59
CA MET A 104 -0.28 -5.33 0.68
C MET A 104 0.39 -3.96 0.70
N SER A 105 1.02 -3.57 -0.40
CA SER A 105 1.67 -2.27 -0.54
C SER A 105 0.68 -1.12 -0.37
N ILE A 106 -0.46 -1.20 -1.04
CA ILE A 106 -1.51 -0.18 -0.97
C ILE A 106 -2.13 -0.14 0.43
N TYR A 107 -2.41 -1.29 1.05
CA TYR A 107 -2.92 -1.33 2.42
C TYR A 107 -1.97 -0.69 3.42
N GLY A 108 -0.66 -0.85 3.22
CA GLY A 108 0.35 -0.20 4.06
C GLY A 108 0.28 1.33 3.96
N ILE A 109 0.07 1.86 2.77
CA ILE A 109 -0.09 3.30 2.55
C ILE A 109 -1.41 3.78 3.18
N ILE A 110 -2.51 3.05 2.97
CA ILE A 110 -3.80 3.38 3.56
C ILE A 110 -3.71 3.44 5.10
N ALA A 111 -3.02 2.48 5.71
CA ALA A 111 -2.81 2.48 7.16
C ALA A 111 -2.13 3.75 7.64
N GLN A 112 -1.13 4.24 6.90
CA GLN A 112 -0.44 5.49 7.22
C GLN A 112 -1.38 6.70 7.08
N LEU A 113 -2.22 6.71 6.03
CA LEU A 113 -3.22 7.76 5.86
C LEU A 113 -4.24 7.77 7.01
N VAL A 114 -4.68 6.59 7.45
CA VAL A 114 -5.59 6.45 8.58
C VAL A 114 -4.94 6.99 9.86
N GLN A 115 -3.70 6.62 10.13
CA GLN A 115 -2.97 7.10 11.32
C GLN A 115 -2.79 8.61 11.32
N GLN A 116 -2.66 9.23 10.15
CA GLN A 116 -2.45 10.67 10.00
C GLN A 116 -3.74 11.46 9.92
N ASN A 117 -4.90 10.82 10.07
CA ASN A 117 -6.22 11.44 9.88
C ASN A 117 -6.40 12.06 8.50
N LYS A 118 -5.79 11.46 7.47
CA LYS A 118 -5.84 11.93 6.09
C LYS A 118 -6.69 11.04 5.18
N PHE A 119 -7.11 9.89 5.66
CA PHE A 119 -7.96 8.99 4.88
C PHE A 119 -9.41 9.48 4.97
N LYS A 120 -9.98 9.87 3.85
CA LYS A 120 -11.32 10.49 3.77
C LYS A 120 -12.24 9.75 2.80
#